data_bd3273049f31cf180c23cd23e2656f06
#
_entry.id   bd3273049f31cf180c23cd23e2656f06
#
_cell.length_a   1.000
_cell.length_b   1.000
_cell.length_c   1.000
_cell.angle_alpha   90.00
_cell.angle_beta   90.00
_cell.angle_gamma   90.00
#
_symmetry.space_group_name_H-M   'P 1'
#
loop_
_entity.id
_entity.type
_entity.pdbx_description
1 polymer ?
#
loop_
_entity_poly.entity_id
_entity_poly.type
_entity_poly.pdbx_seq_one_letter_code
_entity_poly.pdbx_strand_id
1 'polypeptide(L)'
;MVQRIAAVPASEWDACARGADSRGNAARPDNPFISHAFLHALEESGSATRATGWLPQHLVLEDAAGGISACMPCYLKSHSYGEYVFDHAWADAYERAGGSYYPKLQAAVPFTPVTGRRLLVRDGPDRTERQALLLQAAATLTDRLEASSLHVTFPTREECELAGSLGFLQRNDQQFHWRNEGYESFEDFLAALASRKRKAIRAERKRALEGGIEIERVTGSDLTEDHWDAFFAFYMDTGSRKWGSPYLTRTFFSMIGETMRDEILLVLAKRRGRAIAGALNFIGSDALYGRYWGALEEHPCLHFEVCYYQAIDFAIERKLARVEAGAQGAHKLARGYLPVQTY
;
A
#
# COMPACT_ATOMS: atom_id res chain seq x y z
N MET A 1 -24.13 -1.18 3.59
CA MET A 1 -23.09 -1.88 2.85
C MET A 1 -23.26 -1.62 1.35
N VAL A 2 -22.16 -1.37 0.63
CA VAL A 2 -22.12 -1.15 -0.82
C VAL A 2 -21.16 -2.14 -1.48
N GLN A 3 -21.51 -2.63 -2.66
CA GLN A 3 -20.75 -3.66 -3.39
C GLN A 3 -19.84 -3.08 -4.49
N ARG A 4 -19.74 -1.76 -4.55
CA ARG A 4 -18.85 -1.02 -5.45
C ARG A 4 -18.52 0.32 -4.81
N ILE A 5 -17.26 0.70 -4.83
CA ILE A 5 -16.85 2.02 -4.33
C ILE A 5 -17.48 3.16 -5.15
N ALA A 6 -17.73 2.94 -6.44
CA ALA A 6 -18.41 3.90 -7.33
C ALA A 6 -19.84 4.26 -6.89
N ALA A 7 -20.47 3.48 -5.99
CA ALA A 7 -21.77 3.80 -5.41
C ALA A 7 -21.68 4.89 -4.31
N VAL A 8 -20.48 5.27 -3.90
CA VAL A 8 -20.20 6.26 -2.86
C VAL A 8 -19.61 7.50 -3.53
N PRO A 9 -20.15 8.72 -3.28
CA PRO A 9 -19.51 9.93 -3.79
C PRO A 9 -18.07 10.06 -3.29
N ALA A 10 -17.13 10.32 -4.21
CA ALA A 10 -15.70 10.39 -3.89
C ALA A 10 -15.39 11.41 -2.79
N SER A 11 -16.04 12.58 -2.84
CA SER A 11 -15.88 13.64 -1.83
C SER A 11 -16.30 13.19 -0.41
N GLU A 12 -17.34 12.36 -0.31
CA GLU A 12 -17.86 11.85 0.95
C GLU A 12 -16.92 10.78 1.54
N TRP A 13 -16.47 9.83 0.71
CA TRP A 13 -15.50 8.83 1.09
C TRP A 13 -14.18 9.47 1.56
N ASP A 14 -13.62 10.36 0.73
CA ASP A 14 -12.35 11.02 1.01
C ASP A 14 -12.43 11.95 2.23
N ALA A 15 -13.62 12.51 2.53
CA ALA A 15 -13.84 13.24 3.77
C ALA A 15 -13.68 12.36 5.03
N CYS A 16 -14.09 11.09 4.96
CA CYS A 16 -13.87 10.11 6.03
C CYS A 16 -12.41 9.60 6.06
N ALA A 17 -11.78 9.45 4.89
CA ALA A 17 -10.42 8.97 4.75
C ALA A 17 -9.35 9.99 5.20
N ARG A 18 -9.65 11.28 5.18
CA ARG A 18 -8.78 12.31 5.76
C ARG A 18 -8.68 12.17 7.27
N GLY A 19 -7.50 12.36 7.83
CA GLY A 19 -7.27 12.39 9.28
C GLY A 19 -7.44 13.79 9.86
N ALA A 20 -7.62 13.88 11.17
CA ALA A 20 -7.67 15.16 11.91
C ALA A 20 -6.38 15.98 11.77
N ASP A 21 -5.25 15.28 11.62
CA ASP A 21 -3.91 15.87 11.53
C ASP A 21 -3.44 16.05 10.07
N SER A 22 -4.36 16.05 9.10
CA SER A 22 -4.02 16.19 7.68
C SER A 22 -3.20 17.44 7.41
N ARG A 23 -1.90 17.26 7.17
CA ARG A 23 -0.94 18.34 6.86
C ARG A 23 -0.85 18.67 5.37
N GLY A 24 -1.54 17.87 4.54
CA GLY A 24 -1.51 17.94 3.09
C GLY A 24 -2.59 18.82 2.48
N ASN A 25 -2.78 18.68 1.17
CA ASN A 25 -3.89 19.30 0.44
C ASN A 25 -5.23 18.84 1.05
N ALA A 26 -6.01 19.79 1.54
CA ALA A 26 -7.30 19.54 2.21
C ALA A 26 -8.32 18.74 1.37
N ALA A 27 -8.05 18.51 0.09
CA ALA A 27 -8.91 17.77 -0.81
C ALA A 27 -8.62 16.24 -0.85
N ARG A 28 -7.47 15.76 -0.31
CA ARG A 28 -7.03 14.35 -0.48
C ARG A 28 -6.65 13.71 0.85
N PRO A 29 -6.83 12.37 1.00
CA PRO A 29 -6.35 11.62 2.16
C PRO A 29 -4.82 11.65 2.27
N ASP A 30 -4.28 11.62 3.49
CA ASP A 30 -2.84 11.55 3.75
C ASP A 30 -2.20 10.26 3.23
N ASN A 31 -2.96 9.18 3.26
CA ASN A 31 -2.60 7.88 2.71
C ASN A 31 -3.33 7.67 1.37
N PRO A 32 -2.65 7.67 0.22
CA PRO A 32 -3.30 7.58 -1.09
C PRO A 32 -4.04 6.26 -1.31
N PHE A 33 -3.69 5.20 -0.60
CA PHE A 33 -4.27 3.86 -0.79
C PHE A 33 -5.69 3.70 -0.23
N ILE A 34 -6.11 4.57 0.69
CA ILE A 34 -7.48 4.58 1.22
C ILE A 34 -8.36 5.63 0.52
N SER A 35 -7.84 6.33 -0.49
CA SER A 35 -8.62 7.27 -1.29
C SER A 35 -9.66 6.55 -2.13
N HIS A 36 -10.77 7.25 -2.42
CA HIS A 36 -11.76 6.75 -3.36
C HIS A 36 -11.14 6.43 -4.73
N ALA A 37 -10.25 7.29 -5.23
CA ALA A 37 -9.62 7.14 -6.54
C ALA A 37 -8.81 5.83 -6.64
N PHE A 38 -8.03 5.49 -5.61
CA PHE A 38 -7.24 4.26 -5.60
C PHE A 38 -8.11 3.00 -5.58
N LEU A 39 -9.10 2.95 -4.68
CA LEU A 39 -10.02 1.81 -4.55
C LEU A 39 -10.89 1.67 -5.81
N HIS A 40 -11.35 2.78 -6.38
CA HIS A 40 -12.08 2.81 -7.64
C HIS A 40 -11.26 2.24 -8.80
N ALA A 41 -9.98 2.65 -8.90
CA ALA A 41 -9.09 2.12 -9.92
C ALA A 41 -8.88 0.60 -9.79
N LEU A 42 -8.80 0.06 -8.57
CA LEU A 42 -8.71 -1.39 -8.34
C LEU A 42 -9.95 -2.15 -8.80
N GLU A 43 -11.15 -1.60 -8.53
CA GLU A 43 -12.42 -2.25 -8.88
C GLU A 43 -12.72 -2.14 -10.38
N GLU A 44 -12.71 -0.93 -10.94
CA GLU A 44 -13.07 -0.68 -12.33
C GLU A 44 -12.08 -1.27 -13.33
N SER A 45 -10.80 -1.35 -12.97
CA SER A 45 -9.81 -2.05 -13.80
C SER A 45 -9.98 -3.59 -13.81
N GLY A 46 -10.84 -4.14 -12.97
CA GLY A 46 -11.00 -5.58 -12.81
C GLY A 46 -9.92 -6.23 -11.95
N SER A 47 -9.04 -5.45 -11.30
CA SER A 47 -7.99 -5.99 -10.42
C SER A 47 -8.56 -6.55 -9.12
N ALA A 48 -9.53 -5.87 -8.49
CA ALA A 48 -10.21 -6.32 -7.27
C ALA A 48 -11.69 -6.58 -7.53
N THR A 49 -12.05 -7.83 -7.82
CA THR A 49 -13.40 -8.26 -8.18
C THR A 49 -13.72 -9.63 -7.58
N ARG A 50 -14.97 -10.08 -7.73
CA ARG A 50 -15.35 -11.46 -7.39
C ARG A 50 -14.47 -12.50 -8.10
N ALA A 51 -14.15 -12.28 -9.39
CA ALA A 51 -13.36 -13.22 -10.19
C ALA A 51 -11.90 -13.32 -9.69
N THR A 52 -11.36 -12.25 -9.11
CA THR A 52 -10.02 -12.22 -8.51
C THR A 52 -10.03 -12.54 -7.01
N GLY A 53 -11.16 -12.99 -6.46
CA GLY A 53 -11.33 -13.33 -5.06
C GLY A 53 -11.36 -12.14 -4.09
N TRP A 54 -11.64 -10.94 -4.60
CA TRP A 54 -11.77 -9.70 -3.85
C TRP A 54 -13.11 -9.04 -4.12
N LEU A 55 -14.22 -9.64 -3.65
CA LEU A 55 -15.56 -9.10 -3.85
C LEU A 55 -15.81 -7.91 -2.90
N PRO A 56 -15.99 -6.68 -3.41
CA PRO A 56 -16.21 -5.52 -2.55
C PRO A 56 -17.48 -5.63 -1.70
N GLN A 57 -17.37 -5.25 -0.43
CA GLN A 57 -18.44 -5.24 0.57
C GLN A 57 -18.25 -4.07 1.54
N HIS A 58 -18.03 -2.85 1.00
CA HIS A 58 -17.68 -1.70 1.82
C HIS A 58 -18.81 -1.32 2.77
N LEU A 59 -18.44 -0.97 3.99
CA LEU A 59 -19.36 -0.43 4.97
C LEU A 59 -19.40 1.09 4.90
N VAL A 60 -20.59 1.63 5.06
CA VAL A 60 -20.85 3.07 5.08
C VAL A 60 -21.84 3.34 6.22
N LEU A 61 -21.53 4.32 7.07
CA LEU A 61 -22.44 4.85 8.09
C LEU A 61 -22.91 6.23 7.63
N GLU A 62 -24.22 6.38 7.56
CA GLU A 62 -24.86 7.66 7.27
C GLU A 62 -25.13 8.44 8.56
N ASP A 63 -25.05 9.75 8.48
CA ASP A 63 -25.50 10.64 9.56
C ASP A 63 -27.00 10.97 9.43
N ALA A 64 -27.53 11.69 10.38
CA ALA A 64 -28.95 12.07 10.42
C ALA A 64 -29.36 12.99 9.24
N ALA A 65 -28.41 13.64 8.58
CA ALA A 65 -28.63 14.50 7.42
C ALA A 65 -28.51 13.73 6.08
N GLY A 66 -28.20 12.43 6.11
CA GLY A 66 -28.01 11.59 4.95
C GLY A 66 -26.60 11.69 4.33
N GLY A 67 -25.66 12.36 4.99
CA GLY A 67 -24.24 12.39 4.62
C GLY A 67 -23.49 11.17 5.16
N ILE A 68 -22.33 10.86 4.59
CA ILE A 68 -21.48 9.76 5.08
C ILE A 68 -20.61 10.25 6.23
N SER A 69 -20.80 9.65 7.41
CA SER A 69 -20.06 9.96 8.63
C SER A 69 -18.86 9.05 8.87
N ALA A 70 -18.93 7.81 8.37
CA ALA A 70 -17.84 6.86 8.48
C ALA A 70 -17.91 5.80 7.35
N CYS A 71 -16.78 5.21 6.99
CA CYS A 71 -16.71 4.12 6.05
C CYS A 71 -15.53 3.16 6.34
N MET A 72 -15.59 1.96 5.75
CA MET A 72 -14.58 0.92 5.93
C MET A 72 -14.42 0.12 4.64
N PRO A 73 -13.23 0.08 4.05
CA PRO A 73 -12.99 -0.75 2.87
C PRO A 73 -13.00 -2.22 3.26
N CYS A 74 -14.00 -2.97 2.77
CA CYS A 74 -14.17 -4.39 3.06
C CYS A 74 -14.32 -5.21 1.78
N TYR A 75 -13.84 -6.45 1.83
CA TYR A 75 -13.91 -7.40 0.74
C TYR A 75 -14.26 -8.80 1.25
N LEU A 76 -15.18 -9.49 0.59
CA LEU A 76 -15.39 -10.91 0.81
C LEU A 76 -14.35 -11.69 -0.01
N LYS A 77 -13.52 -12.44 0.69
CA LYS A 77 -12.35 -13.13 0.16
C LYS A 77 -12.61 -14.61 -0.05
N SER A 78 -12.27 -15.11 -1.24
CA SER A 78 -12.30 -16.56 -1.54
C SER A 78 -10.93 -17.25 -1.39
N HIS A 79 -9.86 -16.49 -1.09
CA HIS A 79 -8.49 -16.94 -0.85
C HIS A 79 -7.67 -15.83 -0.22
N SER A 80 -6.46 -16.11 0.29
CA SER A 80 -5.59 -15.10 0.93
C SER A 80 -4.54 -14.46 0.02
N TYR A 81 -4.62 -14.64 -1.30
CA TYR A 81 -3.68 -13.98 -2.21
C TYR A 81 -3.89 -12.46 -2.23
N GLY A 82 -2.75 -11.73 -2.24
CA GLY A 82 -2.74 -10.28 -2.32
C GLY A 82 -2.98 -9.54 -1.00
N GLU A 83 -3.09 -10.26 0.13
CA GLU A 83 -3.31 -9.68 1.47
C GLU A 83 -2.01 -9.29 2.18
N TYR A 84 -0.89 -9.92 1.81
CA TYR A 84 0.40 -9.81 2.48
C TYR A 84 0.39 -10.22 3.96
N VAL A 85 -0.64 -10.97 4.37
CA VAL A 85 -0.72 -11.68 5.64
C VAL A 85 -0.66 -13.17 5.33
N PHE A 86 0.31 -13.86 5.91
CA PHE A 86 0.57 -15.28 5.62
C PHE A 86 -0.22 -16.14 6.60
N ASP A 87 -1.47 -16.44 6.28
CA ASP A 87 -2.40 -17.21 7.10
C ASP A 87 -2.70 -18.63 6.59
N HIS A 88 -1.91 -19.12 5.63
CA HIS A 88 -2.10 -20.44 5.03
C HIS A 88 -2.12 -21.58 6.07
N ALA A 89 -1.24 -21.53 7.07
CA ALA A 89 -1.22 -22.51 8.14
C ALA A 89 -2.50 -22.50 9.00
N TRP A 90 -3.14 -21.34 9.11
CA TRP A 90 -4.43 -21.21 9.81
C TRP A 90 -5.57 -21.79 8.96
N ALA A 91 -5.58 -21.49 7.66
CA ALA A 91 -6.53 -22.07 6.73
C ALA A 91 -6.46 -23.60 6.73
N ASP A 92 -5.26 -24.16 6.60
CA ASP A 92 -5.01 -25.61 6.66
C ASP A 92 -5.46 -26.24 7.99
N ALA A 93 -5.22 -25.57 9.12
CA ALA A 93 -5.62 -26.05 10.44
C ALA A 93 -7.14 -26.03 10.61
N TYR A 94 -7.79 -24.98 10.15
CA TYR A 94 -9.24 -24.83 10.21
C TYR A 94 -9.96 -25.87 9.35
N GLU A 95 -9.47 -26.13 8.13
CA GLU A 95 -10.00 -27.15 7.22
C GLU A 95 -9.79 -28.56 7.77
N ARG A 96 -8.62 -28.86 8.37
CA ARG A 96 -8.39 -30.15 9.06
C ARG A 96 -9.32 -30.37 10.25
N ALA A 97 -9.78 -29.30 10.88
CA ALA A 97 -10.78 -29.35 11.96
C ALA A 97 -12.24 -29.52 11.43
N GLY A 98 -12.42 -29.61 10.12
CA GLY A 98 -13.74 -29.80 9.48
C GLY A 98 -14.47 -28.50 9.17
N GLY A 99 -13.84 -27.33 9.33
CA GLY A 99 -14.39 -26.04 8.98
C GLY A 99 -14.07 -25.63 7.54
N SER A 100 -14.72 -24.58 7.04
CA SER A 100 -14.39 -23.92 5.78
C SER A 100 -13.78 -22.55 6.07
N TYR A 101 -12.50 -22.35 5.79
CA TYR A 101 -11.81 -21.09 6.07
C TYR A 101 -12.26 -19.95 5.15
N TYR A 102 -12.66 -20.26 3.94
CA TYR A 102 -13.22 -19.32 3.00
C TYR A 102 -14.70 -19.56 2.75
N PRO A 103 -15.52 -18.50 2.47
CA PRO A 103 -15.10 -17.11 2.38
C PRO A 103 -14.81 -16.49 3.76
N LYS A 104 -13.97 -15.46 3.81
CA LYS A 104 -13.75 -14.61 4.97
C LYS A 104 -13.99 -13.14 4.61
N LEU A 105 -14.42 -12.31 5.57
CA LEU A 105 -14.53 -10.86 5.38
C LEU A 105 -13.21 -10.20 5.74
N GLN A 106 -12.73 -9.28 4.90
CA GLN A 106 -11.46 -8.62 5.07
C GLN A 106 -11.57 -7.11 4.94
N ALA A 107 -11.25 -6.38 5.99
CA ALA A 107 -11.01 -4.94 5.93
C ALA A 107 -9.53 -4.70 5.60
N ALA A 108 -9.25 -4.26 4.38
CA ALA A 108 -7.90 -4.14 3.84
C ALA A 108 -7.85 -3.16 2.68
N VAL A 109 -6.63 -2.82 2.29
CA VAL A 109 -6.35 -2.29 0.95
C VAL A 109 -5.80 -3.44 0.10
N PRO A 110 -6.44 -3.80 -1.03
CA PRO A 110 -5.97 -4.89 -1.87
C PRO A 110 -4.57 -4.67 -2.42
N PHE A 111 -3.79 -5.75 -2.50
CA PHE A 111 -2.50 -5.85 -3.19
C PHE A 111 -1.38 -4.95 -2.63
N THR A 112 -1.54 -4.43 -1.41
CA THR A 112 -0.49 -3.63 -0.75
C THR A 112 -0.51 -3.86 0.76
N PRO A 113 0.67 -4.04 1.40
CA PRO A 113 0.78 -4.15 2.86
C PRO A 113 0.83 -2.78 3.55
N VAL A 114 0.16 -1.78 3.00
CA VAL A 114 0.18 -0.44 3.56
C VAL A 114 -0.42 -0.43 4.96
N THR A 115 0.30 0.18 5.90
CA THR A 115 -0.23 0.47 7.23
C THR A 115 -1.06 1.74 7.22
N GLY A 116 -2.10 1.81 8.05
CA GLY A 116 -2.93 3.00 8.17
C GLY A 116 -4.36 2.69 8.57
N ARG A 117 -5.17 3.74 8.61
CA ARG A 117 -6.56 3.65 9.03
C ARG A 117 -7.36 2.66 8.16
N ARG A 118 -8.21 1.90 8.82
CA ARG A 118 -9.23 1.04 8.20
C ARG A 118 -10.63 1.47 8.60
N LEU A 119 -10.74 2.12 9.76
CA LEU A 119 -11.96 2.72 10.27
C LEU A 119 -11.95 4.20 9.92
N LEU A 120 -12.43 4.52 8.71
CA LEU A 120 -12.39 5.86 8.15
C LEU A 120 -13.57 6.65 8.69
N VAL A 121 -13.32 7.61 9.56
CA VAL A 121 -14.34 8.39 10.24
C VAL A 121 -14.03 9.88 10.07
N ARG A 122 -15.05 10.69 9.77
CA ARG A 122 -14.93 12.15 9.82
C ARG A 122 -14.57 12.61 11.23
N ASP A 123 -13.80 13.66 11.29
CA ASP A 123 -13.44 14.26 12.57
C ASP A 123 -14.68 14.71 13.36
N GLY A 124 -14.64 14.47 14.66
CA GLY A 124 -15.74 14.81 15.56
C GLY A 124 -15.60 14.14 16.93
N PRO A 125 -16.37 14.57 17.90
CA PRO A 125 -16.29 14.08 19.29
C PRO A 125 -16.69 12.59 19.42
N ASP A 126 -17.49 12.09 18.51
CA ASP A 126 -18.02 10.72 18.44
C ASP A 126 -17.19 9.77 17.56
N ARG A 127 -15.96 10.17 17.19
CA ARG A 127 -15.07 9.40 16.32
C ARG A 127 -14.88 7.96 16.80
N THR A 128 -14.53 7.76 18.06
CA THR A 128 -14.27 6.43 18.62
C THR A 128 -15.55 5.57 18.63
N GLU A 129 -16.70 6.17 18.90
CA GLU A 129 -18.00 5.49 18.86
C GLU A 129 -18.31 5.00 17.43
N ARG A 130 -18.13 5.85 16.43
CA ARG A 130 -18.33 5.47 15.01
C ARG A 130 -17.34 4.40 14.55
N GLN A 131 -16.10 4.42 15.03
CA GLN A 131 -15.14 3.35 14.78
C GLN A 131 -15.60 2.01 15.38
N ALA A 132 -16.11 2.03 16.61
CA ALA A 132 -16.68 0.84 17.24
C ALA A 132 -17.92 0.32 16.48
N LEU A 133 -18.79 1.22 16.02
CA LEU A 133 -19.95 0.86 15.19
C LEU A 133 -19.55 0.21 13.87
N LEU A 134 -18.49 0.68 13.20
CA LEU A 134 -17.95 0.04 11.99
C LEU A 134 -17.49 -1.39 12.25
N LEU A 135 -16.77 -1.64 13.36
CA LEU A 135 -16.32 -2.98 13.75
C LEU A 135 -17.50 -3.91 14.05
N GLN A 136 -18.50 -3.43 14.78
CA GLN A 136 -19.72 -4.19 15.08
C GLN A 136 -20.53 -4.49 13.81
N ALA A 137 -20.65 -3.51 12.91
CA ALA A 137 -21.30 -3.69 11.62
C ALA A 137 -20.55 -4.70 10.73
N ALA A 138 -19.21 -4.68 10.75
CA ALA A 138 -18.41 -5.65 10.04
C ALA A 138 -18.57 -7.08 10.60
N ALA A 139 -18.61 -7.24 11.94
CA ALA A 139 -18.90 -8.53 12.55
C ALA A 139 -20.30 -9.04 12.18
N THR A 140 -21.33 -8.18 12.26
CA THR A 140 -22.69 -8.52 11.82
C THR A 140 -22.75 -8.89 10.32
N LEU A 141 -22.00 -8.20 9.48
CA LEU A 141 -21.92 -8.51 8.06
C LEU A 141 -21.23 -9.85 7.80
N THR A 142 -20.22 -10.19 8.60
CA THR A 142 -19.54 -11.49 8.54
C THR A 142 -20.53 -12.63 8.77
N ASP A 143 -21.36 -12.54 9.81
CA ASP A 143 -22.39 -13.52 10.10
C ASP A 143 -23.43 -13.61 8.98
N ARG A 144 -23.92 -12.48 8.46
CA ARG A 144 -24.90 -12.44 7.37
C ARG A 144 -24.40 -13.03 6.04
N LEU A 145 -23.09 -12.93 5.80
CA LEU A 145 -22.45 -13.49 4.61
C LEU A 145 -22.00 -14.94 4.81
N GLU A 146 -22.26 -15.52 5.99
CA GLU A 146 -21.80 -16.86 6.36
C GLU A 146 -20.28 -16.99 6.15
N ALA A 147 -19.54 -15.90 6.37
CA ALA A 147 -18.10 -15.89 6.28
C ALA A 147 -17.47 -16.48 7.54
N SER A 148 -16.35 -17.17 7.41
CA SER A 148 -15.69 -17.88 8.51
C SER A 148 -15.13 -16.94 9.60
N SER A 149 -14.74 -15.73 9.21
CA SER A 149 -14.05 -14.78 10.09
C SER A 149 -14.04 -13.38 9.50
N LEU A 150 -13.77 -12.39 10.36
CA LEU A 150 -13.47 -11.01 10.02
C LEU A 150 -11.99 -10.72 10.29
N HIS A 151 -11.28 -10.23 9.29
CA HIS A 151 -9.89 -9.79 9.40
C HIS A 151 -9.78 -8.30 9.13
N VAL A 152 -9.07 -7.58 10.00
CA VAL A 152 -8.66 -6.17 9.78
C VAL A 152 -7.15 -6.15 9.68
N THR A 153 -6.60 -5.91 8.49
CA THR A 153 -5.16 -6.03 8.24
C THR A 153 -4.47 -4.68 8.14
N PHE A 154 -3.33 -4.56 8.79
CA PHE A 154 -2.50 -3.36 8.84
C PHE A 154 -3.22 -2.10 9.33
N PRO A 155 -4.13 -2.19 10.33
CA PRO A 155 -4.72 -1.01 10.95
C PRO A 155 -3.67 -0.19 11.70
N THR A 156 -4.06 0.99 12.18
CA THR A 156 -3.22 1.74 13.12
C THR A 156 -3.19 1.04 14.49
N ARG A 157 -2.24 1.42 15.34
CA ARG A 157 -2.16 0.90 16.71
C ARG A 157 -3.44 1.17 17.47
N GLU A 158 -3.95 2.39 17.37
CA GLU A 158 -5.17 2.84 18.06
C GLU A 158 -6.40 2.04 17.62
N GLU A 159 -6.52 1.75 16.32
CA GLU A 159 -7.59 0.91 15.79
C GLU A 159 -7.46 -0.55 16.24
N CYS A 160 -6.23 -1.07 16.33
CA CYS A 160 -5.96 -2.41 16.85
C CYS A 160 -6.32 -2.51 18.36
N GLU A 161 -5.95 -1.51 19.15
CA GLU A 161 -6.28 -1.45 20.58
C GLU A 161 -7.80 -1.34 20.80
N LEU A 162 -8.49 -0.50 20.01
CA LEU A 162 -9.95 -0.40 20.04
C LEU A 162 -10.60 -1.74 19.69
N ALA A 163 -10.18 -2.40 18.61
CA ALA A 163 -10.69 -3.71 18.23
C ALA A 163 -10.45 -4.76 19.33
N GLY A 164 -9.27 -4.75 19.95
CA GLY A 164 -8.95 -5.61 21.10
C GLY A 164 -9.89 -5.38 22.30
N SER A 165 -10.26 -4.12 22.59
CA SER A 165 -11.21 -3.80 23.65
C SER A 165 -12.64 -4.31 23.37
N LEU A 166 -12.95 -4.55 22.10
CA LEU A 166 -14.22 -5.13 21.65
C LEU A 166 -14.18 -6.65 21.47
N GLY A 167 -13.08 -7.31 21.89
CA GLY A 167 -12.94 -8.76 21.88
C GLY A 167 -12.29 -9.33 20.62
N PHE A 168 -11.76 -8.52 19.71
CA PHE A 168 -10.99 -9.02 18.58
C PHE A 168 -9.62 -9.54 19.02
N LEU A 169 -9.18 -10.63 18.37
CA LEU A 169 -7.85 -11.16 18.59
C LEU A 169 -6.81 -10.29 17.88
N GLN A 170 -5.76 -9.90 18.61
CA GLN A 170 -4.69 -9.08 18.06
C GLN A 170 -3.53 -9.97 17.55
N ARG A 171 -3.06 -9.67 16.33
CA ARG A 171 -1.88 -10.29 15.74
C ARG A 171 -0.90 -9.21 15.35
N ASN A 172 0.38 -9.47 15.61
CA ASN A 172 1.47 -8.55 15.31
C ASN A 172 2.42 -9.16 14.28
N ASP A 173 2.94 -8.31 13.41
CA ASP A 173 4.02 -8.63 12.48
C ASP A 173 4.94 -7.42 12.37
N GLN A 174 5.91 -7.45 11.47
CA GLN A 174 6.84 -6.34 11.27
C GLN A 174 7.03 -6.01 9.80
N GLN A 175 7.24 -4.72 9.54
CA GLN A 175 7.71 -4.18 8.28
C GLN A 175 9.01 -3.40 8.49
N PHE A 176 9.61 -2.91 7.40
CA PHE A 176 10.85 -2.14 7.47
C PHE A 176 10.63 -0.78 6.85
N HIS A 177 10.74 0.28 7.66
CA HIS A 177 10.60 1.66 7.22
C HIS A 177 11.92 2.41 7.40
N TRP A 178 12.27 3.24 6.44
CA TRP A 178 13.30 4.25 6.63
C TRP A 178 12.66 5.51 7.20
N ARG A 179 13.33 6.18 8.14
CA ARG A 179 12.88 7.43 8.76
C ARG A 179 13.84 8.56 8.43
N ASN A 180 13.26 9.71 8.12
CA ASN A 180 14.02 10.93 7.96
C ASN A 180 14.23 11.57 9.33
N GLU A 181 15.44 11.47 9.86
CA GLU A 181 15.84 12.07 11.15
C GLU A 181 16.27 13.54 10.98
N GLY A 182 15.75 14.22 9.95
CA GLY A 182 16.10 15.61 9.64
C GLY A 182 17.25 15.72 8.64
N TYR A 183 17.51 14.70 7.84
CA TYR A 183 18.54 14.75 6.80
C TYR A 183 18.18 15.76 5.71
N GLU A 184 19.16 16.58 5.33
CA GLU A 184 19.03 17.55 4.24
C GLU A 184 19.59 16.99 2.92
N SER A 185 20.40 15.94 2.99
CA SER A 185 21.01 15.28 1.85
C SER A 185 21.16 13.77 2.08
N PHE A 186 21.34 13.01 1.01
CA PHE A 186 21.67 11.59 1.10
C PHE A 186 23.02 11.35 1.81
N GLU A 187 23.97 12.29 1.67
CA GLU A 187 25.26 12.23 2.36
C GLU A 187 25.11 12.42 3.87
N ASP A 188 24.17 13.24 4.35
CA ASP A 188 23.84 13.35 5.78
C ASP A 188 23.29 12.04 6.32
N PHE A 189 22.37 11.43 5.57
CA PHE A 189 21.89 10.09 5.91
C PHE A 189 23.03 9.08 5.97
N LEU A 190 23.93 9.07 4.98
CA LEU A 190 25.09 8.19 5.00
C LEU A 190 26.01 8.46 6.19
N ALA A 191 26.21 9.73 6.58
CA ALA A 191 27.03 10.11 7.73
C ALA A 191 26.52 9.53 9.05
N ALA A 192 25.21 9.39 9.20
CA ALA A 192 24.57 8.76 10.36
C ALA A 192 24.80 7.23 10.46
N LEU A 193 25.21 6.59 9.35
CA LEU A 193 25.45 5.15 9.32
C LEU A 193 26.88 4.78 9.73
N ALA A 194 27.06 3.55 10.24
CA ALA A 194 28.38 2.99 10.48
C ALA A 194 29.23 2.98 9.18
N SER A 195 30.53 3.24 9.29
CA SER A 195 31.47 3.38 8.16
C SER A 195 31.38 2.23 7.14
N ARG A 196 31.25 0.98 7.62
CA ARG A 196 31.11 -0.18 6.74
C ARG A 196 29.84 -0.13 5.88
N LYS A 197 28.68 0.23 6.49
CA LYS A 197 27.40 0.36 5.76
C LYS A 197 27.47 1.48 4.75
N ARG A 198 28.00 2.64 5.14
CA ARG A 198 28.19 3.80 4.25
C ARG A 198 29.04 3.47 3.02
N LYS A 199 30.17 2.79 3.21
CA LYS A 199 31.03 2.34 2.09
C LYS A 199 30.30 1.34 1.17
N ALA A 200 29.55 0.40 1.75
CA ALA A 200 28.78 -0.59 0.98
C ALA A 200 27.70 0.09 0.12
N ILE A 201 26.92 1.03 0.68
CA ILE A 201 25.87 1.76 -0.07
C ILE A 201 26.47 2.56 -1.23
N ARG A 202 27.57 3.29 -1.00
CA ARG A 202 28.24 4.02 -2.09
C ARG A 202 28.74 3.09 -3.19
N ALA A 203 29.28 1.93 -2.84
CA ALA A 203 29.71 0.94 -3.82
C ALA A 203 28.53 0.32 -4.58
N GLU A 204 27.41 0.05 -3.91
CA GLU A 204 26.19 -0.45 -4.53
C GLU A 204 25.59 0.56 -5.53
N ARG A 205 25.49 1.83 -5.15
CA ARG A 205 25.00 2.91 -6.03
C ARG A 205 25.88 3.06 -7.28
N LYS A 206 27.22 3.07 -7.10
CA LYS A 206 28.15 3.13 -8.22
C LYS A 206 27.98 1.93 -9.14
N ARG A 207 27.90 0.72 -8.58
CA ARG A 207 27.76 -0.53 -9.36
C ARG A 207 26.43 -0.62 -10.10
N ALA A 208 25.36 -0.11 -9.53
CA ALA A 208 24.04 -0.10 -10.16
C ALA A 208 24.01 0.70 -11.46
N LEU A 209 24.86 1.73 -11.59
CA LEU A 209 24.92 2.62 -12.76
C LEU A 209 26.01 2.21 -13.77
N GLU A 210 26.74 1.13 -13.51
CA GLU A 210 27.74 0.61 -14.46
C GLU A 210 27.06 0.18 -15.78
N GLY A 211 27.79 0.26 -16.88
CA GLY A 211 27.27 -0.11 -18.20
C GLY A 211 26.37 0.93 -18.85
N GLY A 212 26.40 2.19 -18.37
CA GLY A 212 25.65 3.30 -18.94
C GLY A 212 24.17 3.27 -18.58
N ILE A 213 23.88 2.84 -17.35
CA ILE A 213 22.52 2.91 -16.78
C ILE A 213 22.28 4.31 -16.23
N GLU A 214 21.17 4.89 -16.61
CA GLU A 214 20.67 6.19 -16.15
C GLU A 214 19.38 6.01 -15.39
N ILE A 215 19.18 6.82 -14.34
CA ILE A 215 17.94 6.82 -13.54
C ILE A 215 17.10 8.03 -13.90
N GLU A 216 15.84 7.80 -14.16
CA GLU A 216 14.83 8.82 -14.38
C GLU A 216 13.74 8.72 -13.33
N ARG A 217 13.34 9.84 -12.76
CA ARG A 217 12.19 9.95 -11.85
C ARG A 217 11.08 10.72 -12.54
N VAL A 218 9.92 10.08 -12.67
CA VAL A 218 8.76 10.63 -13.38
C VAL A 218 7.60 10.77 -12.39
N THR A 219 6.98 11.94 -12.37
CA THR A 219 5.84 12.26 -11.48
C THR A 219 4.92 13.30 -12.12
N GLY A 220 3.68 13.39 -11.66
CA GLY A 220 2.74 14.43 -12.10
C GLY A 220 2.44 14.37 -13.60
N SER A 221 2.48 15.52 -14.27
CA SER A 221 2.18 15.65 -15.70
C SER A 221 3.18 14.98 -16.63
N ASP A 222 4.37 14.61 -16.14
CA ASP A 222 5.40 13.96 -16.95
C ASP A 222 5.12 12.46 -17.14
N LEU A 223 4.19 11.89 -16.37
CA LEU A 223 3.71 10.51 -16.54
C LEU A 223 2.92 10.38 -17.85
N THR A 224 3.30 9.42 -18.68
CA THR A 224 2.66 9.11 -19.97
C THR A 224 2.27 7.64 -20.05
N GLU A 225 1.43 7.30 -21.03
CA GLU A 225 1.06 5.90 -21.30
C GLU A 225 2.26 5.04 -21.71
N ASP A 226 3.25 5.60 -22.39
CA ASP A 226 4.49 4.89 -22.72
C ASP A 226 5.28 4.47 -21.46
N HIS A 227 5.26 5.30 -20.41
CA HIS A 227 5.84 4.94 -19.12
C HIS A 227 5.09 3.77 -18.47
N TRP A 228 3.75 3.77 -18.58
CA TRP A 228 2.94 2.66 -18.07
C TRP A 228 3.11 1.38 -18.86
N ASP A 229 3.25 1.44 -20.19
CA ASP A 229 3.54 0.27 -21.00
C ASP A 229 4.88 -0.37 -20.63
N ALA A 230 5.91 0.45 -20.49
CA ALA A 230 7.22 -0.02 -20.06
C ALA A 230 7.16 -0.64 -18.65
N PHE A 231 6.54 0.06 -17.69
CA PHE A 231 6.44 -0.42 -16.32
C PHE A 231 5.59 -1.69 -16.22
N PHE A 232 4.48 -1.78 -16.95
CA PHE A 232 3.64 -2.97 -16.96
C PHE A 232 4.38 -4.19 -17.51
N ALA A 233 5.21 -4.02 -18.53
CA ALA A 233 6.07 -5.10 -19.03
C ALA A 233 7.02 -5.61 -17.93
N PHE A 234 7.64 -4.73 -17.13
CA PHE A 234 8.49 -5.11 -16.00
C PHE A 234 7.71 -5.82 -14.90
N TYR A 235 6.51 -5.29 -14.57
CA TYR A 235 5.63 -5.84 -13.56
C TYR A 235 5.18 -7.26 -13.91
N MET A 236 4.78 -7.49 -15.16
CA MET A 236 4.35 -8.80 -15.66
C MET A 236 5.49 -9.81 -15.65
N ASP A 237 6.67 -9.44 -16.16
CA ASP A 237 7.83 -10.34 -16.21
C ASP A 237 8.28 -10.76 -14.80
N THR A 238 8.40 -9.80 -13.87
CA THR A 238 8.81 -10.10 -12.50
C THR A 238 7.76 -10.89 -11.73
N GLY A 239 6.47 -10.57 -11.93
CA GLY A 239 5.35 -11.28 -11.31
C GLY A 239 5.28 -12.73 -11.73
N SER A 240 5.38 -13.00 -13.04
CA SER A 240 5.33 -14.36 -13.59
C SER A 240 6.49 -15.24 -13.10
N ARG A 241 7.68 -14.68 -12.90
CA ARG A 241 8.86 -15.41 -12.39
C ARG A 241 8.79 -15.75 -10.91
N LYS A 242 8.11 -14.93 -10.09
CA LYS A 242 8.14 -15.06 -8.62
C LYS A 242 6.90 -15.69 -8.01
N TRP A 243 5.71 -15.33 -8.48
CA TRP A 243 4.47 -15.58 -7.74
C TRP A 243 3.30 -16.07 -8.60
N GLY A 244 3.53 -16.37 -9.88
CA GLY A 244 2.48 -16.78 -10.82
C GLY A 244 1.82 -15.56 -11.48
N SER A 245 0.54 -15.28 -11.23
CA SER A 245 -0.17 -14.20 -11.92
C SER A 245 -0.04 -12.87 -11.17
N PRO A 246 0.41 -11.79 -11.82
CA PRO A 246 0.32 -10.43 -11.30
C PRO A 246 -1.13 -10.04 -11.00
N TYR A 247 -1.34 -9.22 -9.96
CA TYR A 247 -2.68 -8.85 -9.49
C TYR A 247 -3.31 -7.70 -10.27
N LEU A 248 -2.50 -6.72 -10.69
CA LEU A 248 -2.96 -5.48 -11.29
C LEU A 248 -3.00 -5.60 -12.81
N THR A 249 -4.07 -5.08 -13.41
CA THR A 249 -4.24 -5.02 -14.88
C THR A 249 -3.52 -3.80 -15.45
N ARG A 250 -3.29 -3.78 -16.77
CA ARG A 250 -2.73 -2.60 -17.44
C ARG A 250 -3.62 -1.36 -17.28
N THR A 251 -4.93 -1.57 -17.31
CA THR A 251 -5.94 -0.52 -17.13
C THR A 251 -5.80 0.17 -15.76
N PHE A 252 -5.46 -0.57 -14.71
CA PHE A 252 -5.23 0.03 -13.39
C PHE A 252 -4.18 1.15 -13.44
N PHE A 253 -3.07 0.92 -14.15
CA PHE A 253 -1.98 1.91 -14.24
C PHE A 253 -2.39 3.17 -15.01
N SER A 254 -3.16 3.05 -16.10
CA SER A 254 -3.74 4.21 -16.78
C SER A 254 -4.67 5.00 -15.85
N MET A 255 -5.56 4.33 -15.13
CA MET A 255 -6.52 4.98 -14.23
C MET A 255 -5.85 5.75 -13.10
N ILE A 256 -4.83 5.19 -12.44
CA ILE A 256 -4.09 5.93 -11.41
C ILE A 256 -3.24 7.07 -12.02
N GLY A 257 -2.69 6.88 -13.22
CA GLY A 257 -1.99 7.93 -13.96
C GLY A 257 -2.89 9.11 -14.35
N GLU A 258 -4.17 8.88 -14.57
CA GLU A 258 -5.16 9.92 -14.87
C GLU A 258 -5.64 10.62 -13.58
N THR A 259 -5.98 9.86 -12.53
CA THR A 259 -6.69 10.38 -11.36
C THR A 259 -5.77 10.73 -10.19
N MET A 260 -4.56 10.14 -10.10
CA MET A 260 -3.64 10.22 -8.97
C MET A 260 -2.20 10.56 -9.37
N ARG A 261 -1.99 11.19 -10.53
CA ARG A 261 -0.65 11.46 -11.08
C ARG A 261 0.31 12.16 -10.12
N ASP A 262 -0.22 13.09 -9.29
CA ASP A 262 0.57 13.87 -8.35
C ASP A 262 0.98 13.07 -7.10
N GLU A 263 0.33 11.95 -6.84
CA GLU A 263 0.66 10.98 -5.78
C GLU A 263 1.53 9.83 -6.29
N ILE A 264 2.09 9.92 -7.50
CA ILE A 264 2.91 8.86 -8.09
C ILE A 264 4.33 9.33 -8.29
N LEU A 265 5.28 8.48 -7.90
CA LEU A 265 6.68 8.55 -8.31
C LEU A 265 7.03 7.23 -9.01
N LEU A 266 7.25 7.29 -10.32
CA LEU A 266 7.79 6.19 -11.10
C LEU A 266 9.30 6.39 -11.27
N VAL A 267 10.10 5.46 -10.75
CA VAL A 267 11.55 5.46 -10.92
C VAL A 267 11.90 4.45 -12.02
N LEU A 268 12.49 4.92 -13.10
CA LEU A 268 12.90 4.10 -14.25
C LEU A 268 14.43 4.04 -14.35
N ALA A 269 14.94 2.85 -14.61
CA ALA A 269 16.31 2.66 -15.05
C ALA A 269 16.32 2.52 -16.56
N LYS A 270 17.14 3.33 -17.23
CA LYS A 270 17.31 3.34 -18.69
C LYS A 270 18.73 2.93 -19.07
N ARG A 271 18.86 2.18 -20.15
CA ARG A 271 20.13 1.85 -20.75
C ARG A 271 20.05 2.05 -22.28
N ARG A 272 20.95 2.88 -22.83
CA ARG A 272 20.93 3.26 -24.24
C ARG A 272 19.56 3.84 -24.68
N GLY A 273 18.98 4.69 -23.84
CA GLY A 273 17.69 5.33 -24.09
C GLY A 273 16.45 4.43 -23.90
N ARG A 274 16.61 3.14 -23.60
CA ARG A 274 15.51 2.19 -23.37
C ARG A 274 15.32 1.92 -21.89
N ALA A 275 14.10 1.98 -21.40
CA ALA A 275 13.75 1.57 -20.04
C ALA A 275 13.91 0.05 -19.89
N ILE A 276 14.64 -0.39 -18.85
CA ILE A 276 14.98 -1.79 -18.57
C ILE A 276 14.46 -2.29 -17.25
N ALA A 277 14.15 -1.39 -16.32
CA ALA A 277 13.61 -1.70 -15.01
C ALA A 277 12.88 -0.49 -14.44
N GLY A 278 12.03 -0.72 -13.41
CA GLY A 278 11.34 0.38 -12.74
C GLY A 278 10.74 0.01 -11.40
N ALA A 279 10.50 1.03 -10.57
CA ALA A 279 9.77 0.92 -9.33
C ALA A 279 8.66 1.97 -9.25
N LEU A 280 7.47 1.51 -8.90
CA LEU A 280 6.31 2.35 -8.65
C LEU A 280 6.22 2.66 -7.15
N ASN A 281 6.18 3.94 -6.85
CA ASN A 281 5.98 4.45 -5.50
C ASN A 281 4.77 5.36 -5.47
N PHE A 282 4.12 5.44 -4.30
CA PHE A 282 3.03 6.38 -4.04
C PHE A 282 3.47 7.42 -3.02
N ILE A 283 3.07 8.67 -3.25
CA ILE A 283 3.43 9.82 -2.41
C ILE A 283 2.23 10.13 -1.52
N GLY A 284 2.41 10.00 -0.21
CA GLY A 284 1.47 10.48 0.80
C GLY A 284 1.89 11.82 1.37
N SER A 285 1.15 12.32 2.37
CA SER A 285 1.44 13.61 3.00
C SER A 285 2.79 13.64 3.74
N ASP A 286 3.19 12.54 4.36
CA ASP A 286 4.40 12.40 5.18
C ASP A 286 5.25 11.17 4.82
N ALA A 287 4.82 10.35 3.87
CA ALA A 287 5.46 9.09 3.53
C ALA A 287 5.57 8.86 2.02
N LEU A 288 6.65 8.19 1.61
CA LEU A 288 6.76 7.56 0.31
C LEU A 288 6.57 6.04 0.46
N TYR A 289 5.70 5.47 -0.36
CA TYR A 289 5.36 4.06 -0.31
C TYR A 289 5.90 3.33 -1.54
N GLY A 290 7.01 2.63 -1.43
CA GLY A 290 7.53 1.74 -2.47
C GLY A 290 6.68 0.47 -2.54
N ARG A 291 6.11 0.16 -3.73
CA ARG A 291 5.15 -0.94 -3.85
C ARG A 291 5.50 -1.99 -4.87
N TYR A 292 5.74 -1.62 -6.11
CA TYR A 292 5.95 -2.57 -7.18
C TYR A 292 7.28 -2.34 -7.86
N TRP A 293 7.99 -3.42 -8.14
CA TRP A 293 9.26 -3.43 -8.85
C TRP A 293 9.23 -4.46 -9.97
N GLY A 294 9.86 -4.15 -11.07
CA GLY A 294 10.12 -5.12 -12.11
C GLY A 294 11.32 -4.76 -12.97
N ALA A 295 11.88 -5.73 -13.68
CA ALA A 295 13.05 -5.57 -14.53
C ALA A 295 13.05 -6.62 -15.64
N LEU A 296 13.38 -6.19 -16.87
CA LEU A 296 13.64 -7.06 -18.03
C LEU A 296 15.10 -7.49 -18.11
N GLU A 297 16.00 -6.74 -17.45
CA GLU A 297 17.42 -7.02 -17.43
C GLU A 297 17.92 -7.12 -15.98
N GLU A 298 18.79 -8.08 -15.70
CA GLU A 298 19.41 -8.24 -14.38
C GLU A 298 20.75 -7.50 -14.34
N HIS A 299 20.84 -6.49 -13.47
CA HIS A 299 22.05 -5.74 -13.19
C HIS A 299 22.36 -5.76 -11.68
N PRO A 300 23.63 -5.93 -11.31
CA PRO A 300 24.03 -5.94 -9.90
C PRO A 300 23.64 -4.65 -9.20
N CYS A 301 22.99 -4.77 -8.04
CA CYS A 301 22.55 -3.67 -7.19
C CYS A 301 21.47 -2.74 -7.76
N LEU A 302 20.99 -2.93 -8.99
CA LEU A 302 20.01 -2.06 -9.64
C LEU A 302 18.69 -2.01 -8.84
N HIS A 303 18.22 -3.15 -8.33
CA HIS A 303 17.06 -3.20 -7.45
C HIS A 303 17.22 -2.29 -6.21
N PHE A 304 18.40 -2.25 -5.61
CA PHE A 304 18.63 -1.41 -4.43
C PHE A 304 18.65 0.07 -4.80
N GLU A 305 19.27 0.42 -5.91
CA GLU A 305 19.28 1.80 -6.40
C GLU A 305 17.87 2.31 -6.65
N VAL A 306 17.10 1.57 -7.46
CA VAL A 306 15.78 2.00 -7.93
C VAL A 306 14.72 1.96 -6.83
N CYS A 307 14.72 0.92 -5.96
CA CYS A 307 13.68 0.73 -4.95
C CYS A 307 13.96 1.39 -3.62
N TYR A 308 15.24 1.59 -3.25
CA TYR A 308 15.58 2.09 -1.90
C TYR A 308 16.31 3.42 -1.94
N TYR A 309 17.39 3.54 -2.71
CA TYR A 309 18.21 4.76 -2.66
C TYR A 309 17.52 5.92 -3.34
N GLN A 310 16.88 5.71 -4.48
CA GLN A 310 16.07 6.75 -5.14
C GLN A 310 14.85 7.16 -4.30
N ALA A 311 14.23 6.22 -3.59
CA ALA A 311 13.12 6.51 -2.68
C ALA A 311 13.57 7.36 -1.48
N ILE A 312 14.75 7.06 -0.91
CA ILE A 312 15.34 7.85 0.20
C ILE A 312 15.71 9.26 -0.31
N ASP A 313 16.40 9.37 -1.46
CA ASP A 313 16.74 10.65 -2.08
C ASP A 313 15.48 11.52 -2.25
N PHE A 314 14.45 10.96 -2.86
CA PHE A 314 13.19 11.67 -3.09
C PHE A 314 12.50 12.08 -1.77
N ALA A 315 12.50 11.20 -0.76
CA ALA A 315 11.91 11.52 0.54
C ALA A 315 12.65 12.66 1.24
N ILE A 316 13.98 12.71 1.16
CA ILE A 316 14.78 13.81 1.70
C ILE A 316 14.45 15.11 0.95
N GLU A 317 14.48 15.12 -0.38
CA GLU A 317 14.18 16.28 -1.23
C GLU A 317 12.79 16.84 -0.96
N ARG A 318 11.80 15.98 -0.74
CA ARG A 318 10.40 16.36 -0.46
C ARG A 318 10.10 16.55 1.02
N LYS A 319 11.09 16.38 1.90
CA LYS A 319 10.96 16.45 3.38
C LYS A 319 9.90 15.52 3.93
N LEU A 320 9.76 14.34 3.31
CA LEU A 320 8.87 13.29 3.82
C LEU A 320 9.50 12.66 5.06
N ALA A 321 8.66 12.29 6.02
CA ALA A 321 9.11 11.75 7.29
C ALA A 321 9.60 10.30 7.18
N ARG A 322 9.12 9.51 6.19
CA ARG A 322 9.47 8.09 6.07
C ARG A 322 9.35 7.54 4.66
N VAL A 323 10.01 6.39 4.44
CA VAL A 323 9.82 5.53 3.27
C VAL A 323 9.39 4.14 3.75
N GLU A 324 8.27 3.65 3.24
CA GLU A 324 7.75 2.30 3.47
C GLU A 324 8.04 1.42 2.25
N ALA A 325 8.89 0.42 2.43
CA ALA A 325 9.36 -0.43 1.33
C ALA A 325 8.73 -1.84 1.32
N GLY A 326 7.50 -1.99 1.83
CA GLY A 326 6.75 -3.25 1.87
C GLY A 326 7.17 -4.23 2.96
N ALA A 327 6.50 -5.39 3.00
CA ALA A 327 6.49 -6.31 4.15
C ALA A 327 7.78 -7.12 4.38
N GLN A 328 8.53 -7.49 3.35
CA GLN A 328 9.62 -8.47 3.48
C GLN A 328 11.01 -7.87 3.22
N GLY A 329 12.05 -8.51 3.76
CA GLY A 329 13.42 -8.31 3.36
C GLY A 329 14.37 -7.78 4.45
N ALA A 330 15.01 -8.70 5.19
CA ALA A 330 16.05 -8.37 6.18
C ALA A 330 17.24 -7.57 5.58
N HIS A 331 17.46 -7.67 4.25
CA HIS A 331 18.47 -6.88 3.53
C HIS A 331 18.22 -5.36 3.60
N LYS A 332 17.01 -4.91 3.93
CA LYS A 332 16.65 -3.51 4.16
C LYS A 332 17.37 -2.90 5.37
N LEU A 333 17.65 -3.71 6.42
CA LEU A 333 18.41 -3.29 7.61
C LEU A 333 19.82 -2.78 7.26
N ALA A 334 20.45 -3.40 6.26
CA ALA A 334 21.77 -2.96 5.81
C ALA A 334 21.73 -1.57 5.13
N ARG A 335 20.55 -1.12 4.69
CA ARG A 335 20.31 0.11 3.96
C ARG A 335 19.59 1.17 4.78
N GLY A 336 19.60 1.02 6.12
CA GLY A 336 19.07 2.04 7.04
C GLY A 336 17.57 1.97 7.32
N TYR A 337 16.87 0.97 6.79
CA TYR A 337 15.48 0.72 7.19
C TYR A 337 15.44 0.02 8.55
N LEU A 338 14.50 0.40 9.38
CA LEU A 338 14.32 -0.14 10.72
C LEU A 338 13.02 -0.95 10.82
N PRO A 339 12.96 -1.98 11.68
CA PRO A 339 11.73 -2.72 11.90
C PRO A 339 10.67 -1.82 12.56
N VAL A 340 9.44 -1.92 12.06
CA VAL A 340 8.26 -1.25 12.60
C VAL A 340 7.18 -2.30 12.79
N GLN A 341 6.57 -2.31 13.97
CA GLN A 341 5.48 -3.22 14.29
C GLN A 341 4.24 -2.89 13.45
N THR A 342 3.56 -3.93 12.95
CA THR A 342 2.29 -3.86 12.23
C THR A 342 1.25 -4.76 12.90
N TYR A 343 0.00 -4.52 12.66
CA TYR A 343 -1.13 -5.15 13.32
C TYR A 343 -2.08 -5.82 12.34
#